data_aa4f0b9b6379f32317c3bfbc761285fe
#
_entry.id   aa4f0b9b6379f32317c3bfbc761285fe
#
_cell.length_a   1.000
_cell.length_b   1.000
_cell.length_c   1.000
_cell.angle_alpha   90.00
_cell.angle_beta   90.00
_cell.angle_gamma   90.00
#
_symmetry.space_group_name_H-M   'P 1'
#
loop_
_entity.id
_entity.type
_entity.pdbx_description
1 polymer ?
#
loop_
_entity_poly.entity_id
_entity_poly.type
_entity_poly.pdbx_seq_one_letter_code
_entity_poly.pdbx_strand_id
1 'polypeptide(L)'
;KGIQFLNVLCGGDLYQDIYTQKETTILHLQSLERSYLHHHVEIKEGTHLAEILGAGTHAVNSMHHQAVRTPGEDIVVSATAPDGTIEAIESRNGQIVAVQWHPEGLIHSAPEMNRLFADLVERSSRYREKRQRLGAM
;
A
#
# COMPACT_ATOMS: atom_id res chain seq x y z
N LYS A 1 9.33 -2.09 2.02
CA LYS A 1 10.04 -1.03 2.79
C LYS A 1 9.37 0.34 2.65
N GLY A 2 8.95 0.77 1.45
CA GLY A 2 8.44 2.13 1.22
C GLY A 2 7.29 2.54 2.13
N ILE A 3 6.26 1.71 2.26
CA ILE A 3 5.13 1.94 3.16
C ILE A 3 5.58 2.10 4.62
N GLN A 4 6.50 1.25 5.08
CA GLN A 4 7.02 1.28 6.44
C GLN A 4 7.82 2.56 6.70
N PHE A 5 8.66 2.94 5.76
CA PHE A 5 9.47 4.15 5.84
C PHE A 5 8.59 5.41 5.88
N LEU A 6 7.61 5.51 5.00
CA LEU A 6 6.65 6.62 4.96
C LEU A 6 5.87 6.74 6.27
N ASN A 7 5.41 5.61 6.82
CA ASN A 7 4.69 5.62 8.08
C ASN A 7 5.53 6.19 9.24
N VAL A 8 6.79 5.77 9.35
CA VAL A 8 7.70 6.26 10.39
C VAL A 8 8.02 7.75 10.19
N LEU A 9 8.21 8.22 8.96
CA LEU A 9 8.40 9.63 8.66
C LEU A 9 7.19 10.49 9.08
N CYS A 10 6.00 9.92 9.05
CA CYS A 10 4.79 10.57 9.52
C CYS A 10 4.52 10.39 11.03
N GLY A 11 5.49 9.86 11.80
CA GLY A 11 5.40 9.68 13.24
C GLY A 11 4.71 8.39 13.70
N GLY A 12 4.42 7.47 12.78
CA GLY A 12 3.91 6.14 13.11
C GLY A 12 5.00 5.16 13.53
N ASP A 13 4.61 3.96 13.91
CA ASP A 13 5.52 2.89 14.30
C ASP A 13 5.26 1.57 13.56
N LEU A 14 6.12 0.59 13.79
CA LEU A 14 6.12 -0.69 13.10
C LEU A 14 6.09 -1.86 14.09
N TYR A 15 5.49 -2.97 13.67
CA TYR A 15 5.90 -4.28 14.17
C TYR A 15 7.30 -4.57 13.63
N GLN A 16 8.25 -4.82 14.52
CA GLN A 16 9.63 -5.17 14.13
C GLN A 16 9.72 -6.60 13.59
N ASP A 17 8.81 -7.45 14.07
CA ASP A 17 8.60 -8.79 13.55
C ASP A 17 7.15 -9.22 13.84
N ILE A 18 6.40 -9.45 12.78
CA ILE A 18 4.97 -9.81 12.86
C ILE A 18 4.80 -11.08 13.69
N TYR A 19 5.67 -12.07 13.49
CA TYR A 19 5.51 -13.40 14.07
C TYR A 19 5.79 -13.47 15.56
N THR A 20 6.56 -12.54 16.10
CA THR A 20 6.87 -12.45 17.54
C THR A 20 6.00 -11.45 18.28
N GLN A 21 5.45 -10.46 17.58
CA GLN A 21 4.71 -9.35 18.19
C GLN A 21 3.21 -9.38 17.96
N LYS A 22 2.73 -10.31 17.15
CA LYS A 22 1.34 -10.42 16.76
C LYS A 22 0.95 -11.89 16.58
N GLU A 23 -0.25 -12.26 17.01
CA GLU A 23 -0.81 -13.56 16.67
C GLU A 23 -1.28 -13.54 15.22
N THR A 24 -0.69 -14.39 14.40
CA THR A 24 -1.08 -14.57 13.00
C THR A 24 -0.88 -15.99 12.52
N THR A 25 -1.77 -16.46 11.67
CA THR A 25 -1.65 -17.71 10.92
C THR A 25 -1.32 -17.45 9.45
N ILE A 26 -1.23 -16.17 9.04
CA ILE A 26 -0.89 -15.78 7.67
C ILE A 26 0.64 -15.71 7.55
N LEU A 27 1.17 -16.40 6.54
CA LEU A 27 2.58 -16.31 6.20
C LEU A 27 2.83 -15.10 5.31
N HIS A 28 3.16 -13.94 5.92
CA HIS A 28 3.46 -12.71 5.19
C HIS A 28 4.79 -12.73 4.43
N LEU A 29 5.64 -13.69 4.71
CA LEU A 29 6.90 -13.92 4.00
C LEU A 29 6.80 -15.21 3.19
N GLN A 30 6.29 -15.11 1.95
CA GLN A 30 6.16 -16.25 1.06
C GLN A 30 7.53 -16.74 0.58
N SER A 31 7.65 -18.04 0.38
CA SER A 31 8.82 -18.69 -0.22
C SER A 31 8.72 -18.85 -1.75
N LEU A 32 7.58 -18.49 -2.31
CA LEU A 32 7.28 -18.60 -3.74
C LEU A 32 7.69 -17.34 -4.50
N GLU A 33 7.65 -17.42 -5.83
CA GLU A 33 7.97 -16.31 -6.71
C GLU A 33 7.06 -15.09 -6.49
N ARG A 34 7.55 -13.90 -6.82
CA ARG A 34 6.84 -12.63 -6.67
C ARG A 34 5.53 -12.54 -7.46
N SER A 35 5.42 -13.29 -8.54
CA SER A 35 4.21 -13.40 -9.36
C SER A 35 3.09 -14.22 -8.72
N TYR A 36 3.36 -14.91 -7.61
CA TYR A 36 2.39 -15.76 -6.93
C TYR A 36 1.49 -14.93 -6.00
N LEU A 37 0.18 -15.09 -6.17
CA LEU A 37 -0.83 -14.49 -5.29
C LEU A 37 -0.93 -15.35 -4.02
N HIS A 38 -0.60 -14.77 -2.88
CA HIS A 38 -0.36 -15.52 -1.65
C HIS A 38 -1.49 -15.39 -0.63
N HIS A 39 -1.94 -14.17 -0.34
CA HIS A 39 -3.08 -13.94 0.56
C HIS A 39 -3.98 -12.81 0.01
N HIS A 40 -5.08 -12.56 0.70
CA HIS A 40 -6.00 -11.51 0.35
C HIS A 40 -5.79 -10.27 1.22
N VAL A 41 -6.19 -9.13 0.67
CA VAL A 41 -6.36 -7.87 1.39
C VAL A 41 -7.77 -7.36 1.17
N GLU A 42 -8.31 -6.65 2.15
CA GLU A 42 -9.58 -5.95 2.06
C GLU A 42 -9.30 -4.46 1.90
N ILE A 43 -9.65 -3.90 0.75
CA ILE A 43 -9.53 -2.47 0.45
C ILE A 43 -10.78 -1.75 0.92
N LYS A 44 -10.60 -0.72 1.75
CA LYS A 44 -11.69 0.03 2.36
C LYS A 44 -12.36 0.97 1.36
N GLU A 45 -13.68 1.01 1.37
CA GLU A 45 -14.46 2.00 0.63
C GLU A 45 -14.09 3.43 1.03
N GLY A 46 -14.22 4.37 0.09
CA GLY A 46 -13.97 5.78 0.32
C GLY A 46 -12.48 6.16 0.39
N THR A 47 -11.59 5.23 0.09
CA THR A 47 -10.15 5.49 0.01
C THR A 47 -9.71 5.74 -1.44
N HIS A 48 -8.60 6.45 -1.61
CA HIS A 48 -8.01 6.65 -2.93
C HIS A 48 -7.56 5.32 -3.55
N LEU A 49 -7.05 4.40 -2.73
CA LEU A 49 -6.73 3.05 -3.17
C LEU A 49 -7.95 2.32 -3.74
N ALA A 50 -9.13 2.51 -3.15
CA ALA A 50 -10.38 1.94 -3.67
C ALA A 50 -10.80 2.58 -5.00
N GLU A 51 -10.50 3.86 -5.23
CA GLU A 51 -10.72 4.50 -6.54
C GLU A 51 -9.82 3.88 -7.62
N ILE A 52 -8.59 3.50 -7.27
CA ILE A 52 -7.63 2.91 -8.20
C ILE A 52 -7.96 1.44 -8.52
N LEU A 53 -8.16 0.62 -7.50
CA LEU A 53 -8.26 -0.85 -7.63
C LEU A 53 -9.68 -1.40 -7.47
N GLY A 54 -10.59 -0.62 -6.88
CA GLY A 54 -11.89 -1.08 -6.40
C GLY A 54 -11.85 -1.48 -4.92
N ALA A 55 -12.91 -1.16 -4.19
CA ALA A 55 -13.09 -1.63 -2.81
C ALA A 55 -13.32 -3.14 -2.75
N GLY A 56 -13.09 -3.74 -1.59
CA GLY A 56 -13.32 -5.17 -1.34
C GLY A 56 -12.05 -6.01 -1.42
N THR A 57 -12.23 -7.29 -1.66
CA THR A 57 -11.18 -8.31 -1.54
C THR A 57 -10.31 -8.41 -2.79
N HIS A 58 -9.00 -8.31 -2.62
CA HIS A 58 -8.01 -8.50 -3.68
C HIS A 58 -6.92 -9.48 -3.25
N ALA A 59 -6.47 -10.32 -4.18
CA ALA A 59 -5.35 -11.23 -3.93
C ALA A 59 -4.02 -10.51 -4.23
N VAL A 60 -3.03 -10.68 -3.35
CA VAL A 60 -1.72 -10.03 -3.44
C VAL A 60 -0.58 -11.01 -3.15
N ASN A 61 0.64 -10.64 -3.54
CA ASN A 61 1.85 -11.30 -3.09
C ASN A 61 2.29 -10.74 -1.73
N SER A 62 3.19 -11.44 -1.02
CA SER A 62 3.61 -11.01 0.31
C SER A 62 5.05 -11.43 0.61
N MET A 63 5.91 -10.46 0.90
CA MET A 63 7.34 -10.67 1.13
C MET A 63 7.85 -9.73 2.22
N HIS A 64 7.26 -9.82 3.42
CA HIS A 64 7.66 -8.98 4.54
C HIS A 64 7.47 -9.71 5.88
N HIS A 65 8.27 -9.37 6.88
CA HIS A 65 8.12 -9.81 8.26
C HIS A 65 7.89 -8.64 9.23
N GLN A 66 8.00 -7.41 8.74
CA GLN A 66 7.66 -6.18 9.44
C GLN A 66 6.39 -5.59 8.84
N ALA A 67 5.64 -4.81 9.60
CA ALA A 67 4.43 -4.14 9.14
C ALA A 67 4.18 -2.84 9.91
N VAL A 68 3.35 -1.98 9.36
CA VAL A 68 2.81 -0.83 10.07
C VAL A 68 2.00 -1.32 11.28
N ARG A 69 2.30 -0.78 12.46
CA ARG A 69 1.54 -1.03 13.68
C ARG A 69 0.60 0.12 13.98
N THR A 70 1.16 1.30 14.22
CA THR A 70 0.40 2.52 14.44
C THR A 70 0.58 3.45 13.24
N PRO A 71 -0.50 3.83 12.54
CA PRO A 71 -0.42 4.82 11.47
C PRO A 71 0.08 6.16 11.99
N GLY A 72 0.89 6.82 11.17
CA GLY A 72 1.38 8.17 11.45
C GLY A 72 0.30 9.25 11.34
N GLU A 73 0.69 10.48 11.62
CA GLU A 73 -0.18 11.65 11.54
C GLU A 73 -0.67 11.85 10.08
N ASP A 74 -1.96 12.15 9.93
CA ASP A 74 -2.62 12.32 8.62
C ASP A 74 -2.54 11.10 7.68
N ILE A 75 -2.25 9.93 8.23
CA ILE A 75 -2.24 8.65 7.52
C ILE A 75 -3.53 7.89 7.76
N VAL A 76 -4.11 7.40 6.69
CA VAL A 76 -5.31 6.55 6.67
C VAL A 76 -4.93 5.14 6.27
N VAL A 77 -5.44 4.15 6.99
CA VAL A 77 -5.31 2.73 6.59
C VAL A 77 -6.30 2.45 5.47
N SER A 78 -5.82 2.09 4.29
CA SER A 78 -6.64 1.83 3.12
C SER A 78 -6.84 0.35 2.79
N ALA A 79 -5.98 -0.55 3.30
CA ALA A 79 -6.20 -1.99 3.20
C ALA A 79 -5.61 -2.76 4.38
N THR A 80 -6.23 -3.89 4.70
CA THR A 80 -5.79 -4.83 5.75
C THR A 80 -5.86 -6.27 5.27
N ALA A 81 -4.96 -7.12 5.76
CA ALA A 81 -5.05 -8.56 5.63
C ALA A 81 -6.10 -9.13 6.60
N PRO A 82 -6.55 -10.40 6.43
CA PRO A 82 -7.56 -11.00 7.31
C PRO A 82 -7.15 -11.09 8.79
N ASP A 83 -5.87 -11.12 9.09
CA ASP A 83 -5.32 -11.09 10.45
C ASP A 83 -5.23 -9.66 11.04
N GLY A 84 -5.72 -8.65 10.30
CA GLY A 84 -5.69 -7.24 10.68
C GLY A 84 -4.34 -6.55 10.43
N THR A 85 -3.37 -7.22 9.81
CA THR A 85 -2.13 -6.58 9.41
C THR A 85 -2.41 -5.48 8.38
N ILE A 86 -1.84 -4.29 8.60
CA ILE A 86 -1.99 -3.15 7.70
C ILE A 86 -1.18 -3.43 6.43
N GLU A 87 -1.85 -3.42 5.30
CA GLU A 87 -1.28 -3.75 4.00
C GLU A 87 -1.23 -2.54 3.04
N ALA A 88 -1.98 -1.49 3.34
CA ALA A 88 -1.89 -0.23 2.60
C ALA A 88 -2.25 0.96 3.48
N ILE A 89 -1.58 2.06 3.20
CA ILE A 89 -1.82 3.37 3.80
C ILE A 89 -1.85 4.46 2.74
N GLU A 90 -2.54 5.55 3.03
CA GLU A 90 -2.55 6.74 2.19
C GLU A 90 -2.59 8.01 3.05
N SER A 91 -2.12 9.12 2.51
CA SER A 91 -2.28 10.42 3.16
C SER A 91 -3.67 11.00 2.90
N ARG A 92 -4.22 11.73 3.88
CA ARG A 92 -5.54 12.39 3.75
C ARG A 92 -5.62 13.33 2.56
N ASN A 93 -4.51 13.93 2.15
CA ASN A 93 -4.44 14.81 1.00
C ASN A 93 -4.29 14.09 -0.35
N GLY A 94 -4.27 12.75 -0.36
CA GLY A 94 -4.18 11.93 -1.57
C GLY A 94 -2.83 11.97 -2.29
N GLN A 95 -1.78 12.55 -1.69
CA GLN A 95 -0.47 12.62 -2.33
C GLN A 95 0.36 11.34 -2.14
N ILE A 96 0.13 10.61 -1.06
CA ILE A 96 0.80 9.35 -0.76
C ILE A 96 -0.23 8.22 -0.88
N VAL A 97 0.11 7.21 -1.67
CA VAL A 97 -0.53 5.90 -1.68
C VAL A 97 0.58 4.88 -1.59
N ALA A 98 0.55 4.05 -0.56
CA ALA A 98 1.59 3.08 -0.30
C ALA A 98 1.01 1.71 0.04
N VAL A 99 1.55 0.67 -0.58
CA VAL A 99 1.12 -0.72 -0.40
C VAL A 99 2.27 -1.56 0.15
N GLN A 100 1.94 -2.58 0.93
CA GLN A 100 2.93 -3.50 1.52
C GLN A 100 3.31 -4.60 0.55
N TRP A 101 2.39 -5.04 -0.31
CA TRP A 101 2.68 -6.01 -1.37
C TRP A 101 3.55 -5.41 -2.48
N HIS A 102 3.93 -6.23 -3.44
CA HIS A 102 4.80 -5.86 -4.55
C HIS A 102 4.05 -5.92 -5.88
N PRO A 103 3.33 -4.85 -6.27
CA PRO A 103 2.56 -4.82 -7.52
C PRO A 103 3.43 -4.99 -8.77
N GLU A 104 4.70 -4.60 -8.71
CA GLU A 104 5.66 -4.78 -9.81
C GLU A 104 5.92 -6.27 -10.15
N GLY A 105 5.70 -7.16 -9.18
CA GLY A 105 5.78 -8.61 -9.40
C GLY A 105 4.50 -9.23 -9.95
N LEU A 106 3.40 -8.46 -10.00
CA LEU A 106 2.06 -8.96 -10.34
C LEU A 106 1.59 -8.54 -11.74
N ILE A 107 2.43 -7.95 -12.55
CA ILE A 107 2.08 -7.37 -13.87
C ILE A 107 1.32 -8.38 -14.76
N HIS A 108 1.67 -9.65 -14.69
CA HIS A 108 1.05 -10.71 -15.50
C HIS A 108 -0.03 -11.49 -14.76
N SER A 109 0.14 -11.74 -13.46
CA SER A 109 -0.79 -12.56 -12.66
C SER A 109 -1.99 -11.78 -12.12
N ALA A 110 -1.84 -10.47 -11.94
CA ALA A 110 -2.91 -9.56 -11.53
C ALA A 110 -2.76 -8.21 -12.26
N PRO A 111 -3.11 -8.14 -13.57
CA PRO A 111 -2.86 -6.98 -14.41
C PRO A 111 -3.51 -5.68 -13.90
N GLU A 112 -4.57 -5.77 -13.13
CA GLU A 112 -5.25 -4.63 -12.48
C GLU A 112 -4.31 -3.83 -11.57
N MET A 113 -3.25 -4.47 -11.02
CA MET A 113 -2.25 -3.80 -10.19
C MET A 113 -1.45 -2.74 -10.95
N ASN A 114 -1.43 -2.80 -12.30
CA ASN A 114 -0.81 -1.76 -13.13
C ASN A 114 -1.49 -0.39 -12.97
N ARG A 115 -2.74 -0.36 -12.49
CA ARG A 115 -3.45 0.90 -12.22
C ARG A 115 -2.77 1.74 -11.15
N LEU A 116 -2.04 1.13 -10.21
CA LEU A 116 -1.24 1.87 -9.21
C LEU A 116 -0.14 2.70 -9.87
N PHE A 117 0.54 2.14 -10.88
CA PHE A 117 1.58 2.85 -11.63
C PHE A 117 0.98 3.93 -12.54
N ALA A 118 -0.14 3.64 -13.19
CA ALA A 118 -0.86 4.61 -14.02
C ALA A 118 -1.34 5.81 -13.20
N ASP A 119 -1.92 5.58 -12.01
CA ASP A 119 -2.32 6.62 -11.07
C ASP A 119 -1.13 7.50 -10.64
N LEU A 120 0.01 6.89 -10.33
CA LEU A 120 1.21 7.64 -9.97
C LEU A 120 1.67 8.57 -11.10
N VAL A 121 1.68 8.08 -12.34
CA VAL A 121 2.06 8.88 -13.52
C VAL A 121 1.09 10.05 -13.71
N GLU A 122 -0.21 9.81 -13.61
CA GLU A 122 -1.24 10.84 -13.77
C GLU A 122 -1.15 11.90 -12.66
N ARG A 123 -1.03 11.51 -11.40
CA ARG A 123 -0.86 12.44 -10.27
C ARG A 123 0.41 13.28 -10.40
N SER A 124 1.51 12.65 -10.82
CA SER A 124 2.79 13.34 -11.04
C SER A 124 2.70 14.36 -12.16
N SER A 125 1.99 14.07 -13.25
CA SER A 125 1.76 15.00 -14.37
C SER A 125 0.93 16.20 -13.92
N ARG A 126 -0.16 15.97 -13.20
CA ARG A 126 -1.00 17.05 -12.63
C ARG A 126 -0.22 17.94 -11.65
N TYR A 127 0.63 17.35 -10.82
CA TYR A 127 1.47 18.10 -9.88
C TYR A 127 2.47 18.99 -10.62
N ARG A 128 3.13 18.48 -11.67
CA ARG A 128 4.07 19.24 -12.50
C ARG A 128 3.38 20.44 -13.17
N GLU A 129 2.20 20.23 -13.77
CA GLU A 129 1.43 21.31 -14.41
C GLU A 129 1.03 22.39 -13.41
N LYS A 130 0.57 22.01 -12.23
CA LYS A 130 0.25 22.95 -11.14
C LYS A 130 1.45 23.78 -10.74
N ARG A 131 2.63 23.17 -10.58
CA ARG A 131 3.86 23.88 -10.25
C ARG A 131 4.29 24.85 -11.35
N GLN A 132 4.19 24.46 -12.61
CA GLN A 132 4.52 25.32 -13.73
C GLN A 132 3.63 26.56 -13.79
N ARG A 133 2.31 26.40 -13.55
CA ARG A 133 1.37 27.54 -13.48
C ARG A 133 1.70 28.48 -12.34
N LEU A 134 2.05 27.98 -11.17
CA LEU A 134 2.41 28.80 -10.01
C LEU A 134 3.78 29.50 -10.18
N GLY A 135 4.74 28.87 -10.85
CA GLY A 135 6.06 29.44 -11.12
C GLY A 135 6.06 30.43 -12.29
N ALA A 136 5.01 30.47 -13.11
CA ALA A 136 4.83 31.43 -14.19
C ALA A 136 4.08 32.71 -13.75
N MET A 137 3.59 32.76 -12.54
CA MET A 137 2.97 33.93 -11.89
C MET A 137 3.96 34.72 -11.06
#